data_b09a5381d131521a6910db015f2fcbbc
#
_entry.id   b09a5381d131521a6910db015f2fcbbc
#
_cell.length_a   1.000
_cell.length_b   1.000
_cell.length_c   1.000
_cell.angle_alpha   90.00
_cell.angle_beta   90.00
_cell.angle_gamma   90.00
#
_symmetry.space_group_name_H-M   'P 1'
#
loop_
_entity.id
_entity.type
_entity.pdbx_description
1 polymer ?
#
loop_
_entity_poly.entity_id
_entity_poly.type
_entity_poly.pdbx_seq_one_letter_code
_entity_poly.pdbx_strand_id
1 'polypeptide(L)'
;MKTRPMNTRLMTALLLAASTVACAQSDRPQPPRIGSPAPTYEAVDAQGQMVSLESLKGDVVLLNMWATWCGPCRAETPYLQELFEQHEGEGFQIVGASMDTGNAADQVEMFTEEYGVTYTVLLDPQMRGMDSYQVLGLPATFLIDREGVLKWTKYGPISETDAVFHQALEDALR
;
A
#
# COMPACT_ATOMS: atom_id res chain seq x y z
N MET A 1 -39.58 51.60 -56.34
CA MET A 1 -38.49 51.24 -55.42
C MET A 1 -38.99 50.10 -54.53
N LYS A 2 -38.48 48.86 -54.75
CA LYS A 2 -38.92 47.65 -54.01
C LYS A 2 -37.90 47.36 -52.86
N THR A 3 -38.31 47.50 -51.61
CA THR A 3 -37.54 47.10 -50.46
C THR A 3 -37.74 45.58 -50.21
N ARG A 4 -36.64 44.86 -50.29
CA ARG A 4 -36.62 43.40 -49.94
C ARG A 4 -36.61 43.21 -48.41
N PRO A 5 -37.39 42.31 -47.88
CA PRO A 5 -37.27 41.90 -46.45
C PRO A 5 -36.04 41.07 -46.23
N MET A 6 -35.29 41.41 -45.22
CA MET A 6 -34.11 40.74 -44.74
C MET A 6 -34.48 39.48 -43.97
N ASN A 7 -33.93 38.32 -44.36
CA ASN A 7 -34.21 37.01 -43.82
C ASN A 7 -33.76 36.85 -42.34
N THR A 8 -34.72 36.79 -41.45
CA THR A 8 -34.58 36.62 -39.99
C THR A 8 -34.29 35.15 -39.58
N ARG A 9 -33.73 34.33 -40.43
CA ARG A 9 -33.51 32.88 -40.15
C ARG A 9 -32.06 32.46 -39.91
N LEU A 10 -31.11 33.40 -39.71
CA LEU A 10 -29.69 33.08 -39.49
C LEU A 10 -29.13 33.45 -38.12
N MET A 11 -29.93 33.64 -37.12
CA MET A 11 -29.47 34.07 -35.78
C MET A 11 -29.80 33.07 -34.64
N THR A 12 -30.01 31.80 -34.94
CA THR A 12 -30.36 30.83 -33.85
C THR A 12 -29.46 29.59 -33.82
N ALA A 13 -28.24 29.66 -34.32
CA ALA A 13 -27.32 28.50 -34.35
C ALA A 13 -25.97 28.77 -33.62
N LEU A 14 -25.94 29.66 -32.64
CA LEU A 14 -24.67 29.98 -31.96
C LEU A 14 -24.84 30.10 -30.45
N LEU A 15 -25.34 29.05 -29.77
CA LEU A 15 -25.32 28.99 -28.31
C LEU A 15 -25.61 27.55 -27.87
N LEU A 16 -24.63 26.66 -27.93
CA LEU A 16 -24.55 25.44 -27.09
C LEU A 16 -23.20 24.74 -27.30
N ALA A 17 -22.11 25.49 -27.14
CA ALA A 17 -20.83 24.87 -26.76
C ALA A 17 -20.76 24.85 -25.22
N ALA A 18 -21.52 23.95 -24.61
CA ALA A 18 -21.35 23.65 -23.23
C ALA A 18 -19.97 23.01 -23.07
N SER A 19 -19.01 23.79 -22.59
CA SER A 19 -17.67 23.34 -22.20
C SER A 19 -17.81 22.35 -21.06
N THR A 20 -17.77 21.06 -21.37
CA THR A 20 -17.51 20.01 -20.36
C THR A 20 -16.07 20.19 -19.93
N VAL A 21 -15.86 21.00 -18.89
CA VAL A 21 -14.64 20.96 -18.10
C VAL A 21 -14.61 19.59 -17.43
N ALA A 22 -14.03 18.60 -18.12
CA ALA A 22 -13.62 17.37 -17.50
C ALA A 22 -12.61 17.77 -16.42
N CYS A 23 -13.00 17.64 -15.15
CA CYS A 23 -12.06 17.69 -14.04
C CYS A 23 -11.04 16.59 -14.30
N ALA A 24 -9.87 16.95 -14.86
CA ALA A 24 -8.72 16.08 -14.86
C ALA A 24 -8.40 15.81 -13.38
N GLN A 25 -8.80 14.63 -12.91
CA GLN A 25 -8.34 14.14 -11.62
C GLN A 25 -6.83 14.15 -11.69
N SER A 26 -6.20 14.89 -10.79
CA SER A 26 -4.75 14.94 -10.70
C SER A 26 -4.25 13.51 -10.44
N ASP A 27 -3.42 12.98 -11.33
CA ASP A 27 -2.73 11.67 -11.23
C ASP A 27 -1.70 11.63 -10.08
N ARG A 28 -1.84 12.51 -9.10
CA ARG A 28 -0.98 12.45 -7.91
C ARG A 28 -1.45 11.32 -7.03
N PRO A 29 -0.55 10.37 -6.66
CA PRO A 29 -0.86 9.35 -5.70
C PRO A 29 -1.49 10.00 -4.45
N GLN A 30 -2.69 9.56 -4.09
CA GLN A 30 -3.32 10.01 -2.87
C GLN A 30 -2.74 9.22 -1.69
N PRO A 31 -2.55 9.83 -0.51
CA PRO A 31 -2.12 9.07 0.66
C PRO A 31 -3.13 7.96 0.94
N PRO A 32 -2.66 6.78 1.37
CA PRO A 32 -3.55 5.68 1.71
C PRO A 32 -4.53 6.12 2.79
N ARG A 33 -5.80 5.72 2.65
CA ARG A 33 -6.88 6.08 3.59
C ARG A 33 -7.56 4.83 4.10
N ILE A 34 -7.78 4.75 5.40
CA ILE A 34 -8.57 3.68 6.01
C ILE A 34 -9.96 3.65 5.37
N GLY A 35 -10.41 2.45 4.99
CA GLY A 35 -11.68 2.23 4.29
C GLY A 35 -11.61 2.38 2.76
N SER A 36 -10.43 2.69 2.19
CA SER A 36 -10.21 2.74 0.74
C SER A 36 -9.34 1.58 0.27
N PRO A 37 -9.37 1.21 -1.02
CA PRO A 37 -8.44 0.24 -1.56
C PRO A 37 -6.99 0.62 -1.23
N ALA A 38 -6.21 -0.36 -0.79
CA ALA A 38 -4.78 -0.18 -0.55
C ALA A 38 -4.07 0.16 -1.87
N PRO A 39 -3.04 1.03 -1.86
CA PRO A 39 -2.22 1.26 -3.03
C PRO A 39 -1.63 -0.06 -3.56
N THR A 40 -1.56 -0.19 -4.89
CA THR A 40 -0.91 -1.35 -5.51
C THR A 40 0.57 -1.37 -5.17
N TYR A 41 1.07 -2.55 -4.82
CA TYR A 41 2.48 -2.73 -4.52
C TYR A 41 2.94 -4.12 -4.95
N GLU A 42 4.11 -4.18 -5.56
CA GLU A 42 4.79 -5.41 -5.94
C GLU A 42 6.30 -5.23 -5.86
N ALA A 43 6.99 -6.27 -5.45
CA ALA A 43 8.44 -6.33 -5.45
C ALA A 43 8.91 -7.80 -5.56
N VAL A 44 10.19 -8.02 -5.73
CA VAL A 44 10.76 -9.37 -5.79
C VAL A 44 11.11 -9.87 -4.39
N ASP A 45 10.94 -11.15 -4.16
CA ASP A 45 11.47 -11.82 -2.98
C ASP A 45 12.98 -12.11 -3.11
N ALA A 46 13.57 -12.73 -2.10
CA ALA A 46 14.98 -13.11 -2.10
C ALA A 46 15.33 -14.15 -3.20
N GLN A 47 14.34 -14.87 -3.73
CA GLN A 47 14.49 -15.83 -4.82
C GLN A 47 14.27 -15.19 -6.20
N GLY A 48 14.00 -13.89 -6.25
CA GLY A 48 13.75 -13.14 -7.49
C GLY A 48 12.35 -13.34 -8.07
N GLN A 49 11.41 -13.91 -7.29
CA GLN A 49 10.03 -14.07 -7.70
C GLN A 49 9.23 -12.79 -7.41
N MET A 50 8.44 -12.35 -8.39
CA MET A 50 7.58 -11.19 -8.21
C MET A 50 6.37 -11.56 -7.35
N VAL A 51 6.18 -10.83 -6.25
CA VAL A 51 5.01 -10.93 -5.37
C VAL A 51 4.28 -9.59 -5.39
N SER A 52 2.97 -9.63 -5.63
CA SER A 52 2.11 -8.45 -5.60
C SER A 52 1.04 -8.59 -4.52
N LEU A 53 0.63 -7.48 -3.90
CA LEU A 53 -0.48 -7.48 -2.94
C LEU A 53 -1.80 -7.93 -3.58
N GLU A 54 -1.97 -7.68 -4.89
CA GLU A 54 -3.15 -8.13 -5.63
C GLU A 54 -3.26 -9.66 -5.67
N SER A 55 -2.12 -10.37 -5.72
CA SER A 55 -2.08 -11.85 -5.72
C SER A 55 -2.42 -12.47 -4.36
N LEU A 56 -2.44 -11.66 -3.29
CA LEU A 56 -2.75 -12.06 -1.92
C LEU A 56 -4.21 -11.76 -1.53
N LYS A 57 -5.04 -11.29 -2.46
CA LYS A 57 -6.46 -11.09 -2.18
C LYS A 57 -7.13 -12.40 -1.75
N GLY A 58 -7.96 -12.31 -0.75
CA GLY A 58 -8.54 -13.46 -0.03
C GLY A 58 -7.86 -13.70 1.33
N ASP A 59 -6.63 -13.21 1.52
CA ASP A 59 -5.94 -13.20 2.80
C ASP A 59 -5.95 -11.79 3.41
N VAL A 60 -5.84 -11.73 4.73
CA VAL A 60 -5.54 -10.49 5.47
C VAL A 60 -4.04 -10.27 5.40
N VAL A 61 -3.62 -9.09 4.94
CA VAL A 61 -2.19 -8.79 4.74
C VAL A 61 -1.75 -7.67 5.68
N LEU A 62 -0.67 -7.93 6.42
CA LEU A 62 0.08 -6.93 7.17
C LEU A 62 1.33 -6.55 6.36
N LEU A 63 1.26 -5.44 5.62
CA LEU A 63 2.40 -4.89 4.91
C LEU A 63 3.23 -4.06 5.88
N ASN A 64 4.47 -4.48 6.13
CA ASN A 64 5.43 -3.79 7.00
C ASN A 64 6.63 -3.32 6.16
N MET A 65 6.87 -2.03 6.14
CA MET A 65 8.03 -1.41 5.48
C MET A 65 9.13 -1.19 6.51
N TRP A 66 10.31 -1.72 6.23
CA TRP A 66 11.42 -1.80 7.17
C TRP A 66 12.80 -1.77 6.51
N ALA A 67 13.87 -1.78 7.29
CA ALA A 67 15.23 -1.99 6.82
C ALA A 67 16.13 -2.59 7.91
N THR A 68 17.19 -3.29 7.53
CA THR A 68 18.12 -3.94 8.47
C THR A 68 18.84 -2.96 9.41
N TRP A 69 19.09 -1.76 8.95
CA TRP A 69 19.73 -0.68 9.72
C TRP A 69 18.76 0.13 10.61
N CYS A 70 17.46 -0.13 10.51
CA CYS A 70 16.43 0.57 11.27
C CYS A 70 16.28 -0.03 12.68
N GLY A 71 16.77 0.64 13.71
CA GLY A 71 16.72 0.15 15.10
C GLY A 71 15.31 -0.22 15.59
N PRO A 72 14.30 0.65 15.45
CA PRO A 72 12.92 0.31 15.82
C PRO A 72 12.34 -0.87 15.04
N CYS A 73 12.72 -1.05 13.76
CA CYS A 73 12.29 -2.20 12.95
C CYS A 73 12.85 -3.52 13.52
N ARG A 74 14.14 -3.51 13.90
CA ARG A 74 14.78 -4.66 14.57
C ARG A 74 14.07 -5.05 15.86
N ALA A 75 13.60 -4.05 16.61
CA ALA A 75 12.91 -4.28 17.89
C ALA A 75 11.51 -4.90 17.73
N GLU A 76 10.79 -4.59 16.65
CA GLU A 76 9.43 -5.14 16.42
C GLU A 76 9.44 -6.50 15.71
N THR A 77 10.53 -6.87 15.00
CA THR A 77 10.61 -8.09 14.19
C THR A 77 10.25 -9.37 14.95
N PRO A 78 10.72 -9.60 16.19
CA PRO A 78 10.32 -10.81 16.95
C PRO A 78 8.81 -10.88 17.18
N TYR A 79 8.18 -9.75 17.51
CA TYR A 79 6.73 -9.70 17.69
C TYR A 79 5.97 -9.96 16.37
N LEU A 80 6.46 -9.43 15.24
CA LEU A 80 5.87 -9.75 13.94
C LEU A 80 5.95 -11.23 13.59
N GLN A 81 7.06 -11.88 13.92
CA GLN A 81 7.21 -13.33 13.73
C GLN A 81 6.24 -14.13 14.60
N GLU A 82 6.13 -13.80 15.88
CA GLU A 82 5.16 -14.43 16.79
C GLU A 82 3.72 -14.24 16.29
N LEU A 83 3.38 -13.03 15.84
CA LEU A 83 2.05 -12.72 15.27
C LEU A 83 1.75 -13.55 14.02
N PHE A 84 2.73 -13.71 13.15
CA PHE A 84 2.60 -14.55 11.96
C PHE A 84 2.33 -16.00 12.32
N GLU A 85 3.11 -16.58 13.25
CA GLU A 85 2.94 -17.95 13.73
C GLU A 85 1.58 -18.17 14.43
N GLN A 86 1.10 -17.19 15.21
CA GLN A 86 -0.18 -17.27 15.92
C GLN A 86 -1.38 -17.37 14.96
N HIS A 87 -1.29 -16.74 13.80
CA HIS A 87 -2.39 -16.68 12.82
C HIS A 87 -2.12 -17.53 11.56
N GLU A 88 -1.09 -18.39 11.60
CA GLU A 88 -0.80 -19.31 10.50
C GLU A 88 -2.02 -20.21 10.21
N GLY A 89 -2.42 -20.28 8.95
CA GLY A 89 -3.59 -21.07 8.54
C GLY A 89 -4.95 -20.35 8.64
N GLU A 90 -5.00 -19.12 9.19
CA GLU A 90 -6.22 -18.31 9.27
C GLU A 90 -6.40 -17.42 8.02
N GLY A 91 -5.55 -17.56 7.00
CA GLY A 91 -5.49 -16.66 5.84
C GLY A 91 -4.96 -15.29 6.23
N PHE A 92 -3.90 -15.28 7.04
CA PHE A 92 -3.13 -14.10 7.42
C PHE A 92 -1.73 -14.17 6.82
N GLN A 93 -1.27 -13.07 6.25
CA GLN A 93 0.04 -12.94 5.66
C GLN A 93 0.75 -11.71 6.21
N ILE A 94 2.03 -11.84 6.54
CA ILE A 94 2.91 -10.69 6.72
C ILE A 94 3.79 -10.56 5.47
N VAL A 95 3.85 -9.36 4.92
CA VAL A 95 4.72 -8.98 3.81
C VAL A 95 5.67 -7.91 4.32
N GLY A 96 6.91 -8.29 4.61
CA GLY A 96 7.97 -7.36 4.99
C GLY A 96 8.65 -6.79 3.74
N ALA A 97 8.44 -5.51 3.46
CA ALA A 97 9.12 -4.83 2.34
C ALA A 97 10.40 -4.16 2.85
N SER A 98 11.56 -4.72 2.47
CA SER A 98 12.88 -4.16 2.85
C SER A 98 13.26 -3.00 1.94
N MET A 99 13.63 -1.88 2.56
CA MET A 99 14.15 -0.67 1.91
C MET A 99 15.69 -0.64 1.89
N ASP A 100 16.33 -1.78 2.12
CA ASP A 100 17.79 -1.87 2.04
C ASP A 100 18.27 -1.66 0.60
N THR A 101 19.43 -1.03 0.44
CA THR A 101 20.04 -0.71 -0.86
C THR A 101 21.41 -1.38 -0.98
N GLY A 102 21.99 -1.37 -2.17
CA GLY A 102 23.30 -1.97 -2.43
C GLY A 102 23.21 -3.50 -2.41
N ASN A 103 23.89 -4.16 -1.46
CA ASN A 103 23.82 -5.62 -1.29
C ASN A 103 22.62 -6.05 -0.44
N ALA A 104 21.42 -5.59 -0.82
CA ALA A 104 20.20 -5.75 -0.05
C ALA A 104 19.87 -7.23 0.20
N ALA A 105 20.03 -8.10 -0.79
CA ALA A 105 19.68 -9.52 -0.67
C ALA A 105 20.47 -10.20 0.47
N ASP A 106 21.80 -10.08 0.50
CA ASP A 106 22.62 -10.72 1.52
C ASP A 106 22.36 -10.10 2.92
N GLN A 107 22.14 -8.79 2.99
CA GLN A 107 21.84 -8.11 4.26
C GLN A 107 20.51 -8.58 4.85
N VAL A 108 19.50 -8.70 4.00
CA VAL A 108 18.16 -9.18 4.38
C VAL A 108 18.21 -10.66 4.75
N GLU A 109 18.92 -11.51 4.00
CA GLU A 109 19.09 -12.93 4.30
C GLU A 109 19.71 -13.12 5.68
N MET A 110 20.83 -12.46 5.97
CA MET A 110 21.47 -12.51 7.29
C MET A 110 20.54 -12.05 8.42
N PHE A 111 19.74 -11.02 8.17
CA PHE A 111 18.78 -10.51 9.13
C PHE A 111 17.64 -11.51 9.38
N THR A 112 17.05 -12.07 8.32
CA THR A 112 15.95 -13.02 8.45
C THR A 112 16.40 -14.30 9.15
N GLU A 113 17.63 -14.76 8.92
CA GLU A 113 18.24 -15.87 9.66
C GLU A 113 18.45 -15.52 11.13
N GLU A 114 19.03 -14.34 11.45
CA GLU A 114 19.28 -13.88 12.83
C GLU A 114 17.98 -13.83 13.66
N TYR A 115 16.89 -13.36 13.07
CA TYR A 115 15.60 -13.17 13.77
C TYR A 115 14.62 -14.31 13.59
N GLY A 116 14.97 -15.35 12.80
CA GLY A 116 14.11 -16.49 12.53
C GLY A 116 12.84 -16.13 11.73
N VAL A 117 12.93 -15.13 10.86
CA VAL A 117 11.79 -14.66 10.07
C VAL A 117 11.39 -15.70 9.03
N THR A 118 10.11 -16.10 9.03
CA THR A 118 9.53 -17.09 8.11
C THR A 118 8.41 -16.54 7.22
N TYR A 119 7.90 -15.34 7.51
CA TYR A 119 6.95 -14.65 6.63
C TYR A 119 7.63 -14.10 5.37
N THR A 120 6.82 -13.74 4.38
CA THR A 120 7.31 -13.22 3.07
C THR A 120 8.09 -11.93 3.23
N VAL A 121 9.31 -11.88 2.69
CA VAL A 121 10.15 -10.68 2.64
C VAL A 121 10.45 -10.31 1.20
N LEU A 122 10.17 -9.05 0.85
CA LEU A 122 10.39 -8.47 -0.47
C LEU A 122 11.54 -7.46 -0.42
N LEU A 123 12.27 -7.35 -1.52
CA LEU A 123 13.38 -6.42 -1.71
C LEU A 123 12.90 -5.21 -2.53
N ASP A 124 12.92 -4.03 -1.96
CA ASP A 124 12.52 -2.78 -2.63
C ASP A 124 13.60 -1.68 -2.51
N PRO A 125 14.80 -1.92 -3.09
CA PRO A 125 15.91 -0.96 -3.00
C PRO A 125 15.62 0.38 -3.69
N GLN A 126 14.57 0.49 -4.49
CA GLN A 126 14.09 1.73 -5.08
C GLN A 126 13.04 2.44 -4.23
N MET A 127 12.65 1.87 -3.07
CA MET A 127 11.69 2.45 -2.12
C MET A 127 10.31 2.78 -2.74
N ARG A 128 9.90 2.01 -3.78
CA ARG A 128 8.62 2.22 -4.48
C ARG A 128 7.41 2.08 -3.56
N GLY A 129 7.51 1.18 -2.56
CA GLY A 129 6.50 1.03 -1.53
C GLY A 129 6.34 2.30 -0.71
N MET A 130 7.45 2.92 -0.28
CA MET A 130 7.41 4.18 0.46
C MET A 130 6.75 5.29 -0.36
N ASP A 131 7.06 5.39 -1.65
CA ASP A 131 6.46 6.39 -2.55
C ASP A 131 4.95 6.15 -2.72
N SER A 132 4.54 4.89 -2.98
CA SER A 132 3.15 4.51 -3.20
C SER A 132 2.27 4.73 -1.95
N TYR A 133 2.82 4.45 -0.78
CA TYR A 133 2.15 4.60 0.51
C TYR A 133 2.44 5.94 1.20
N GLN A 134 3.22 6.81 0.56
CA GLN A 134 3.65 8.13 1.08
C GLN A 134 4.27 8.04 2.48
N VAL A 135 5.15 7.06 2.66
CA VAL A 135 5.88 6.81 3.90
C VAL A 135 7.12 7.71 3.95
N LEU A 136 7.30 8.42 5.07
CA LEU A 136 8.42 9.34 5.29
C LEU A 136 9.49 8.78 6.23
N GLY A 137 9.24 7.62 6.86
CA GLY A 137 10.17 7.00 7.79
C GLY A 137 9.78 5.57 8.15
N LEU A 138 10.73 4.80 8.66
CA LEU A 138 10.60 3.39 9.00
C LEU A 138 10.55 3.18 10.52
N PRO A 139 9.84 2.16 11.00
CA PRO A 139 8.95 1.29 10.24
C PRO A 139 7.61 1.97 9.92
N ALA A 140 6.91 1.44 8.92
CA ALA A 140 5.52 1.81 8.63
C ALA A 140 4.72 0.56 8.29
N THR A 141 3.54 0.41 8.91
CA THR A 141 2.76 -0.82 8.82
C THR A 141 1.32 -0.51 8.40
N PHE A 142 0.79 -1.36 7.52
CA PHE A 142 -0.52 -1.23 6.90
C PHE A 142 -1.26 -2.57 6.99
N LEU A 143 -2.44 -2.59 7.62
CA LEU A 143 -3.30 -3.76 7.66
C LEU A 143 -4.34 -3.66 6.55
N ILE A 144 -4.39 -4.68 5.71
CA ILE A 144 -5.24 -4.77 4.51
C ILE A 144 -6.13 -6.00 4.67
N ASP A 145 -7.43 -5.85 4.46
CA ASP A 145 -8.37 -6.96 4.56
C ASP A 145 -8.37 -7.85 3.29
N ARG A 146 -9.20 -8.90 3.32
CA ARG A 146 -9.33 -9.89 2.24
C ARG A 146 -9.79 -9.30 0.90
N GLU A 147 -10.50 -8.18 0.93
CA GLU A 147 -10.96 -7.43 -0.23
C GLU A 147 -9.91 -6.45 -0.78
N GLY A 148 -8.76 -6.32 -0.09
CA GLY A 148 -7.70 -5.38 -0.44
C GLY A 148 -7.96 -3.96 0.05
N VAL A 149 -8.81 -3.78 1.08
CA VAL A 149 -9.13 -2.48 1.68
C VAL A 149 -8.25 -2.23 2.90
N LEU A 150 -7.69 -1.03 3.00
CA LEU A 150 -6.87 -0.61 4.14
C LEU A 150 -7.74 -0.46 5.40
N LYS A 151 -7.43 -1.20 6.46
CA LYS A 151 -8.17 -1.21 7.73
C LYS A 151 -7.47 -0.43 8.84
N TRP A 152 -6.15 -0.43 8.83
CA TRP A 152 -5.37 0.24 9.86
C TRP A 152 -3.98 0.61 9.34
N THR A 153 -3.34 1.61 9.95
CA THR A 153 -1.99 2.06 9.60
C THR A 153 -1.26 2.62 10.81
N LYS A 154 0.05 2.42 10.85
CA LYS A 154 0.93 3.00 11.87
C LYS A 154 2.27 3.40 11.27
N TYR A 155 2.72 4.56 11.67
CA TYR A 155 4.06 5.06 11.44
C TYR A 155 4.84 4.95 12.76
N GLY A 156 5.90 4.16 12.76
CA GLY A 156 6.64 3.72 13.93
C GLY A 156 6.33 2.26 14.30
N PRO A 157 7.06 1.69 15.28
CA PRO A 157 6.97 0.28 15.61
C PRO A 157 5.60 -0.09 16.21
N ILE A 158 5.14 -1.30 15.92
CA ILE A 158 3.99 -1.94 16.58
C ILE A 158 4.46 -2.80 17.74
N SER A 159 3.58 -3.06 18.70
CA SER A 159 3.87 -3.86 19.88
C SER A 159 2.65 -4.65 20.33
N GLU A 160 2.89 -5.66 21.16
CA GLU A 160 1.86 -6.49 21.80
C GLU A 160 0.80 -5.68 22.58
N THR A 161 1.14 -4.47 23.01
CA THR A 161 0.23 -3.62 23.79
C THR A 161 -0.62 -2.67 22.94
N ASP A 162 -0.52 -2.73 21.61
CA ASP A 162 -1.30 -1.86 20.71
C ASP A 162 -2.74 -2.41 20.55
N ALA A 163 -3.61 -2.08 21.50
CA ALA A 163 -4.99 -2.56 21.51
C ALA A 163 -5.79 -2.16 20.25
N VAL A 164 -5.47 -1.02 19.64
CA VAL A 164 -6.15 -0.57 18.41
C VAL A 164 -5.76 -1.44 17.24
N PHE A 165 -4.48 -1.82 17.14
CA PHE A 165 -4.00 -2.76 16.15
C PHE A 165 -4.66 -4.12 16.32
N HIS A 166 -4.65 -4.68 17.54
CA HIS A 166 -5.25 -6.00 17.80
C HIS A 166 -6.73 -6.05 17.43
N GLN A 167 -7.50 -5.02 17.80
CA GLN A 167 -8.90 -4.96 17.44
C GLN A 167 -9.10 -4.91 15.91
N ALA A 168 -8.28 -4.11 15.21
CA ALA A 168 -8.35 -4.03 13.75
C ALA A 168 -7.98 -5.35 13.07
N LEU A 169 -6.99 -6.09 13.60
CA LEU A 169 -6.59 -7.41 13.12
C LEU A 169 -7.71 -8.44 13.30
N GLU A 170 -8.27 -8.53 14.52
CA GLU A 170 -9.40 -9.42 14.80
C GLU A 170 -10.60 -9.13 13.90
N ASP A 171 -10.90 -7.86 13.65
CA ASP A 171 -11.99 -7.44 12.76
C ASP A 171 -11.73 -7.84 11.30
N ALA A 172 -10.48 -7.77 10.84
CA ALA A 172 -10.08 -8.14 9.48
C ALA A 172 -10.06 -9.66 9.26
N LEU A 173 -9.75 -10.45 10.29
CA LEU A 173 -9.70 -11.92 10.22
C LEU A 173 -11.09 -12.58 10.21
N ARG A 174 -12.13 -11.91 10.72
CA ARG A 174 -13.53 -12.39 10.75
C ARG A 174 -14.15 -12.45 9.37
#